data_1a4f44652435f548ac79843cddca494e
#
_entry.id   1a4f44652435f548ac79843cddca494e
#
_cell.length_a   1.000
_cell.length_b   1.000
_cell.length_c   1.000
_cell.angle_alpha   90.00
_cell.angle_beta   90.00
_cell.angle_gamma   90.00
#
_symmetry.space_group_name_H-M   'P 1'
#
loop_
_entity.id
_entity.type
_entity.pdbx_description
1 polymer ?
#
loop_
_entity_poly.entity_id
_entity_poly.type
_entity_poly.pdbx_seq_one_letter_code
_entity_poly.pdbx_strand_id
1 'polypeptide(L)'
;MNYIIIVAGGKGMRMGSELPKQFIPIGGKPVLMHTITQFHTYDAALQIILVLPESQQTYWKDLCETHNFTIPHTIVNGGATRFESAKNGLSAIPDDEEGLVGIHDGVRPFVSSKVIAACFEAAHEEFAAIPVLPVTDSIRYIDAYGDGKNVQRADYRIVQTPQVFDISLLKRAYSQPYQPHFTDDASVVEALGCHVSMVEGNRENIKLTTPFDLKVAEILLQ
;
A
#
# COMPACT_ATOMS: atom_id res chain seq x y z
N MET A 1 2.54 -19.88 0.44
CA MET A 1 2.57 -19.01 1.66
C MET A 1 2.09 -17.61 1.29
N ASN A 2 1.49 -16.83 2.21
CA ASN A 2 1.01 -15.48 1.88
C ASN A 2 1.96 -14.39 2.38
N TYR A 3 2.07 -13.32 1.60
CA TYR A 3 2.99 -12.20 1.84
C TYR A 3 2.27 -10.86 1.82
N ILE A 4 2.83 -9.89 2.56
CA ILE A 4 2.49 -8.47 2.42
C ILE A 4 3.77 -7.66 2.25
N ILE A 5 3.85 -6.91 1.17
CA ILE A 5 4.92 -5.96 0.89
C ILE A 5 4.42 -4.58 1.29
N ILE A 6 5.04 -3.99 2.31
CA ILE A 6 4.71 -2.65 2.79
C ILE A 6 5.71 -1.67 2.20
N VAL A 7 5.26 -0.83 1.26
CA VAL A 7 6.11 0.16 0.60
C VAL A 7 6.09 1.48 1.38
N ALA A 8 7.24 1.86 1.92
CA ALA A 8 7.39 3.01 2.81
C ALA A 8 8.55 3.97 2.39
N GLY A 9 8.73 4.18 1.08
CA GLY A 9 9.86 4.97 0.51
C GLY A 9 9.59 6.45 0.21
N GLY A 10 8.43 6.99 0.59
CA GLY A 10 8.05 8.37 0.24
C GLY A 10 8.86 9.43 0.99
N LYS A 11 9.44 10.42 0.27
CA LYS A 11 10.20 11.54 0.85
C LYS A 11 9.37 12.54 1.69
N GLY A 12 8.03 12.41 1.70
CA GLY A 12 7.16 13.19 2.59
C GLY A 12 7.16 14.72 2.41
N MET A 13 7.69 15.27 1.31
CA MET A 13 7.88 16.71 1.12
C MET A 13 6.63 17.59 1.37
N ARG A 14 5.44 17.02 1.18
CA ARG A 14 4.15 17.72 1.41
C ARG A 14 3.76 17.85 2.89
N MET A 15 4.48 17.19 3.80
CA MET A 15 4.17 17.20 5.23
C MET A 15 4.82 18.36 5.97
N GLY A 16 5.75 19.11 5.33
CA GLY A 16 6.49 20.21 5.97
C GLY A 16 7.38 19.77 7.14
N SER A 17 7.63 18.48 7.29
CA SER A 17 8.47 17.89 8.34
C SER A 17 9.78 17.39 7.75
N GLU A 18 10.87 17.54 8.48
CA GLU A 18 12.16 16.91 8.15
C GLU A 18 12.10 15.39 8.30
N LEU A 19 11.18 14.89 9.16
CA LEU A 19 10.97 13.47 9.38
C LEU A 19 10.13 12.86 8.26
N PRO A 20 10.57 11.74 7.65
CA PRO A 20 9.76 11.02 6.68
C PRO A 20 8.42 10.60 7.27
N LYS A 21 7.33 10.80 6.50
CA LYS A 21 5.94 10.69 6.97
C LYS A 21 5.58 9.35 7.61
N GLN A 22 6.22 8.25 7.18
CA GLN A 22 6.02 6.91 7.75
C GLN A 22 6.52 6.78 9.18
N PHE A 23 7.40 7.67 9.61
CA PHE A 23 7.96 7.69 10.97
C PHE A 23 7.33 8.75 11.87
N ILE A 24 6.45 9.59 11.33
CA ILE A 24 5.71 10.57 12.16
C ILE A 24 4.87 9.79 13.17
N PRO A 25 4.93 10.15 14.47
CA PRO A 25 4.13 9.44 15.47
C PRO A 25 2.66 9.85 15.39
N ILE A 26 1.77 8.88 15.56
CA ILE A 26 0.35 9.02 15.85
C ILE A 26 0.03 8.15 17.06
N GLY A 27 -0.68 8.67 18.05
CA GLY A 27 -0.89 7.96 19.32
C GLY A 27 0.42 7.53 19.99
N GLY A 28 1.51 8.28 19.84
CA GLY A 28 2.82 8.01 20.44
C GLY A 28 3.66 6.93 19.74
N LYS A 29 3.21 6.35 18.61
CA LYS A 29 3.96 5.35 17.83
C LYS A 29 4.07 5.76 16.36
N PRO A 30 5.18 5.47 15.67
CA PRO A 30 5.32 5.72 14.23
C PRO A 30 4.17 5.14 13.41
N VAL A 31 3.69 5.88 12.41
CA VAL A 31 2.62 5.43 11.48
C VAL A 31 2.92 4.03 10.94
N LEU A 32 4.16 3.76 10.56
CA LEU A 32 4.58 2.49 9.99
C LEU A 32 4.39 1.31 10.95
N MET A 33 4.59 1.53 12.26
CA MET A 33 4.33 0.47 13.27
C MET A 33 2.86 0.11 13.34
N HIS A 34 1.96 1.10 13.27
CA HIS A 34 0.52 0.84 13.20
C HIS A 34 0.19 0.03 11.94
N THR A 35 0.73 0.42 10.78
CA THR A 35 0.50 -0.30 9.53
C THR A 35 0.95 -1.77 9.62
N ILE A 36 2.16 -2.03 10.09
CA ILE A 36 2.67 -3.40 10.26
C ILE A 36 1.80 -4.20 11.25
N THR A 37 1.39 -3.56 12.34
CA THR A 37 0.54 -4.18 13.36
C THR A 37 -0.80 -4.64 12.80
N GLN A 38 -1.42 -3.89 11.87
CA GLN A 38 -2.69 -4.30 11.27
C GLN A 38 -2.58 -5.67 10.55
N PHE A 39 -1.54 -5.86 9.76
CA PHE A 39 -1.33 -7.11 9.02
C PHE A 39 -0.96 -8.27 9.95
N HIS A 40 -0.10 -8.04 10.94
CA HIS A 40 0.24 -9.06 11.92
C HIS A 40 -0.95 -9.46 12.82
N THR A 41 -1.81 -8.50 13.13
CA THR A 41 -3.06 -8.77 13.88
C THR A 41 -4.07 -9.56 13.04
N TYR A 42 -4.12 -9.29 11.74
CA TYR A 42 -4.97 -10.06 10.82
C TYR A 42 -4.52 -11.52 10.72
N ASP A 43 -3.23 -11.74 10.48
CA ASP A 43 -2.64 -13.08 10.42
C ASP A 43 -1.16 -13.03 10.84
N ALA A 44 -0.85 -13.64 11.97
CA ALA A 44 0.52 -13.70 12.50
C ALA A 44 1.47 -14.57 11.65
N ALA A 45 0.93 -15.43 10.77
CA ALA A 45 1.71 -16.25 9.83
C ALA A 45 2.04 -15.52 8.52
N LEU A 46 1.38 -14.38 8.25
CA LEU A 46 1.61 -13.55 7.07
C LEU A 46 3.06 -13.04 7.05
N GLN A 47 3.79 -13.32 5.97
CA GLN A 47 5.17 -12.88 5.83
C GLN A 47 5.23 -11.39 5.45
N ILE A 48 5.80 -10.56 6.32
CA ILE A 48 5.87 -9.11 6.14
C ILE A 48 7.22 -8.73 5.52
N ILE A 49 7.19 -8.09 4.36
CA ILE A 49 8.35 -7.51 3.68
C ILE A 49 8.20 -5.99 3.71
N LEU A 50 9.10 -5.33 4.41
CA LEU A 50 9.12 -3.88 4.52
C LEU A 50 10.13 -3.29 3.54
N VAL A 51 9.65 -2.46 2.61
CA VAL A 51 10.50 -1.79 1.63
C VAL A 51 10.77 -0.36 2.08
N LEU A 52 12.02 -0.08 2.44
CA LEU A 52 12.51 1.23 2.91
C LEU A 52 13.72 1.69 2.09
N PRO A 53 13.90 3.01 1.88
CA PRO A 53 15.18 3.55 1.42
C PRO A 53 16.32 3.11 2.35
N GLU A 54 17.46 2.75 1.79
CA GLU A 54 18.62 2.30 2.56
C GLU A 54 19.01 3.30 3.66
N SER A 55 18.97 4.60 3.33
CA SER A 55 19.28 5.70 4.27
C SER A 55 18.32 5.79 5.48
N GLN A 56 17.19 5.09 5.47
CA GLN A 56 16.19 5.13 6.53
C GLN A 56 16.15 3.85 7.37
N GLN A 57 16.87 2.80 6.98
CA GLN A 57 16.79 1.50 7.63
C GLN A 57 17.42 1.49 9.03
N THR A 58 18.53 2.19 9.22
CA THR A 58 19.14 2.33 10.56
C THR A 58 18.16 3.04 11.50
N TYR A 59 17.62 4.17 11.08
CA TYR A 59 16.63 4.91 11.87
C TYR A 59 15.40 4.07 12.21
N TRP A 60 14.92 3.25 11.28
CA TRP A 60 13.80 2.34 11.56
C TRP A 60 14.15 1.29 12.62
N LYS A 61 15.37 0.72 12.58
CA LYS A 61 15.84 -0.22 13.60
C LYS A 61 15.90 0.41 14.99
N ASP A 62 16.45 1.64 15.07
CA ASP A 62 16.51 2.41 16.33
C ASP A 62 15.09 2.67 16.89
N LEU A 63 14.13 2.98 16.02
CA LEU A 63 12.73 3.15 16.42
C LEU A 63 12.13 1.82 16.93
N CYS A 64 12.41 0.69 16.28
CA CYS A 64 11.94 -0.63 16.74
C CYS A 64 12.49 -0.96 18.14
N GLU A 65 13.75 -0.67 18.41
CA GLU A 65 14.34 -0.84 19.73
C GLU A 65 13.69 0.08 20.77
N THR A 66 13.56 1.39 20.44
CA THR A 66 12.97 2.39 21.33
C THR A 66 11.54 2.05 21.74
N HIS A 67 10.74 1.51 20.82
CA HIS A 67 9.34 1.16 21.05
C HIS A 67 9.12 -0.31 21.44
N ASN A 68 10.18 -1.12 21.63
CA ASN A 68 10.10 -2.56 21.81
C ASN A 68 9.21 -3.24 20.76
N PHE A 69 9.37 -2.83 19.48
CA PHE A 69 8.59 -3.34 18.37
C PHE A 69 9.21 -4.63 17.84
N THR A 70 8.60 -5.77 18.17
CA THR A 70 9.15 -7.11 17.93
C THR A 70 8.43 -7.91 16.85
N ILE A 71 7.47 -7.30 16.12
CA ILE A 71 6.78 -7.99 15.02
C ILE A 71 7.80 -8.36 13.94
N PRO A 72 7.91 -9.66 13.57
CA PRO A 72 8.87 -10.11 12.57
C PRO A 72 8.59 -9.50 11.21
N HIS A 73 9.62 -8.98 10.55
CA HIS A 73 9.54 -8.49 9.17
C HIS A 73 10.92 -8.46 8.50
N THR A 74 10.95 -8.70 7.20
CA THR A 74 12.17 -8.60 6.38
C THR A 74 12.28 -7.20 5.79
N ILE A 75 13.44 -6.56 5.91
CA ILE A 75 13.69 -5.23 5.34
C ILE A 75 14.38 -5.37 3.99
N VAL A 76 13.86 -4.66 2.97
CA VAL A 76 14.37 -4.65 1.60
C VAL A 76 14.61 -3.20 1.16
N ASN A 77 15.64 -2.98 0.34
CA ASN A 77 15.95 -1.67 -0.20
C ASN A 77 14.86 -1.18 -1.16
N GLY A 78 14.40 0.06 -0.97
CA GLY A 78 13.55 0.76 -1.93
C GLY A 78 14.29 1.08 -3.24
N GLY A 79 13.52 1.31 -4.29
CA GLY A 79 14.01 1.81 -5.58
C GLY A 79 13.77 3.31 -5.76
N ALA A 80 14.15 3.86 -6.92
CA ALA A 80 13.95 5.26 -7.26
C ALA A 80 12.47 5.64 -7.44
N THR A 81 11.63 4.66 -7.81
CA THR A 81 10.18 4.80 -8.01
C THR A 81 9.40 3.86 -7.10
N ARG A 82 8.06 4.08 -7.00
CA ARG A 82 7.17 3.14 -6.31
C ARG A 82 7.18 1.76 -7.00
N PHE A 83 7.21 1.74 -8.33
CA PHE A 83 7.30 0.52 -9.13
C PHE A 83 8.57 -0.28 -8.79
N GLU A 84 9.73 0.36 -8.79
CA GLU A 84 10.99 -0.31 -8.44
C GLU A 84 11.01 -0.78 -6.99
N SER A 85 10.43 0.00 -6.07
CA SER A 85 10.31 -0.39 -4.67
C SER A 85 9.45 -1.65 -4.51
N ALA A 86 8.29 -1.72 -5.17
CA ALA A 86 7.44 -2.90 -5.18
C ALA A 86 8.15 -4.11 -5.83
N LYS A 87 8.85 -3.91 -6.94
CA LYS A 87 9.66 -4.93 -7.61
C LYS A 87 10.77 -5.49 -6.70
N ASN A 88 11.45 -4.63 -5.96
CA ASN A 88 12.47 -5.06 -5.00
C ASN A 88 11.87 -5.90 -3.88
N GLY A 89 10.70 -5.51 -3.36
CA GLY A 89 9.96 -6.30 -2.38
C GLY A 89 9.57 -7.68 -2.92
N LEU A 90 9.07 -7.74 -4.16
CA LEU A 90 8.72 -9.01 -4.83
C LEU A 90 9.94 -9.92 -5.04
N SER A 91 11.11 -9.35 -5.31
CA SER A 91 12.35 -10.13 -5.49
C SER A 91 12.84 -10.81 -4.20
N ALA A 92 12.31 -10.43 -3.03
CA ALA A 92 12.59 -11.12 -1.77
C ALA A 92 11.74 -12.39 -1.56
N ILE A 93 10.73 -12.61 -2.39
CA ILE A 93 9.91 -13.82 -2.39
C ILE A 93 10.57 -14.84 -3.33
N PRO A 94 10.84 -16.09 -2.91
CA PRO A 94 11.42 -17.12 -3.77
C PRO A 94 10.62 -17.30 -5.08
N ASP A 95 11.31 -17.69 -6.15
CA ASP A 95 10.66 -17.79 -7.47
C ASP A 95 9.72 -18.99 -7.61
N ASP A 96 9.94 -20.01 -6.80
CA ASP A 96 9.13 -21.23 -6.71
C ASP A 96 8.04 -21.14 -5.62
N GLU A 97 7.90 -19.99 -4.98
CA GLU A 97 6.86 -19.80 -3.94
C GLU A 97 5.49 -19.64 -4.58
N GLU A 98 4.52 -20.39 -4.03
CA GLU A 98 3.11 -20.31 -4.41
C GLU A 98 2.30 -19.62 -3.32
N GLY A 99 1.25 -18.91 -3.71
CA GLY A 99 0.33 -18.20 -2.81
C GLY A 99 0.02 -16.78 -3.27
N LEU A 100 -0.36 -15.94 -2.32
CA LEU A 100 -0.78 -14.58 -2.58
C LEU A 100 0.19 -13.57 -1.98
N VAL A 101 0.32 -12.43 -2.65
CA VAL A 101 1.08 -11.28 -2.17
C VAL A 101 0.27 -10.01 -2.27
N GLY A 102 0.13 -9.30 -1.15
CA GLY A 102 -0.42 -7.96 -1.11
C GLY A 102 0.68 -6.90 -1.21
N ILE A 103 0.39 -5.77 -1.87
CA ILE A 103 1.22 -4.56 -1.79
C ILE A 103 0.42 -3.48 -1.09
N HIS A 104 1.01 -2.88 -0.05
CA HIS A 104 0.34 -1.89 0.79
C HIS A 104 1.19 -0.64 1.00
N ASP A 105 0.52 0.51 1.03
CA ASP A 105 1.17 1.78 1.38
C ASP A 105 1.51 1.83 2.87
N GLY A 106 2.76 2.01 3.25
CA GLY A 106 3.22 2.08 4.65
C GLY A 106 2.63 3.25 5.47
N VAL A 107 1.87 4.12 4.84
CA VAL A 107 1.19 5.27 5.44
C VAL A 107 -0.35 5.16 5.41
N ARG A 108 -0.88 3.92 5.39
CA ARG A 108 -2.30 3.61 5.58
C ARG A 108 -2.50 2.71 6.80
N PRO A 109 -2.41 3.27 8.00
CA PRO A 109 -2.41 2.48 9.24
C PRO A 109 -3.80 1.95 9.66
N PHE A 110 -4.88 2.27 8.93
CA PHE A 110 -6.26 1.97 9.35
C PHE A 110 -7.01 1.03 8.40
N VAL A 111 -6.29 0.20 7.64
CA VAL A 111 -6.94 -0.86 6.88
C VAL A 111 -7.56 -1.86 7.85
N SER A 112 -8.84 -2.18 7.68
CA SER A 112 -9.52 -3.13 8.55
C SER A 112 -9.19 -4.58 8.20
N SER A 113 -9.19 -5.48 9.19
CA SER A 113 -9.01 -6.92 8.97
C SER A 113 -10.05 -7.49 8.00
N LYS A 114 -11.27 -6.93 7.98
CA LYS A 114 -12.32 -7.30 7.01
C LYS A 114 -11.91 -7.00 5.58
N VAL A 115 -11.32 -5.82 5.31
CA VAL A 115 -10.84 -5.45 3.98
C VAL A 115 -9.64 -6.30 3.57
N ILE A 116 -8.71 -6.55 4.49
CA ILE A 116 -7.57 -7.43 4.23
C ILE A 116 -8.07 -8.82 3.82
N ALA A 117 -8.97 -9.42 4.62
CA ALA A 117 -9.58 -10.72 4.33
C ALA A 117 -10.25 -10.75 2.95
N ALA A 118 -11.12 -9.77 2.67
CA ALA A 118 -11.84 -9.70 1.39
C ALA A 118 -10.89 -9.60 0.19
N CYS A 119 -9.78 -8.86 0.30
CA CYS A 119 -8.78 -8.79 -0.76
C CYS A 119 -8.07 -10.14 -0.99
N PHE A 120 -7.67 -10.83 0.09
CA PHE A 120 -7.01 -12.13 -0.02
C PHE A 120 -7.98 -13.21 -0.54
N GLU A 121 -9.22 -13.23 -0.07
CA GLU A 121 -10.26 -14.16 -0.55
C GLU A 121 -10.56 -13.96 -2.03
N ALA A 122 -10.83 -12.70 -2.46
CA ALA A 122 -11.09 -12.41 -3.86
C ALA A 122 -9.88 -12.71 -4.77
N ALA A 123 -8.65 -12.42 -4.32
CA ALA A 123 -7.45 -12.74 -5.08
C ALA A 123 -7.17 -14.26 -5.15
N HIS A 124 -7.63 -15.03 -4.17
CA HIS A 124 -7.56 -16.50 -4.22
C HIS A 124 -8.45 -17.07 -5.31
N GLU A 125 -9.61 -16.46 -5.54
CA GLU A 125 -10.58 -16.92 -6.56
C GLU A 125 -10.27 -16.34 -7.95
N GLU A 126 -9.86 -15.06 -8.03
CA GLU A 126 -9.77 -14.28 -9.27
C GLU A 126 -8.32 -13.85 -9.62
N PHE A 127 -7.32 -14.29 -8.84
CA PHE A 127 -5.88 -14.00 -9.00
C PHE A 127 -5.45 -12.55 -8.74
N ALA A 128 -6.37 -11.58 -8.71
CA ALA A 128 -6.08 -10.17 -8.48
C ALA A 128 -7.27 -9.44 -7.86
N ALA A 129 -7.06 -8.70 -6.76
CA ALA A 129 -8.11 -7.96 -6.09
C ALA A 129 -7.59 -6.66 -5.47
N ILE A 130 -8.42 -5.62 -5.53
CA ILE A 130 -8.13 -4.31 -4.93
C ILE A 130 -9.33 -3.79 -4.14
N PRO A 131 -9.11 -3.08 -3.00
CA PRO A 131 -10.17 -2.44 -2.27
C PRO A 131 -10.49 -1.07 -2.87
N VAL A 132 -11.78 -0.79 -3.02
CA VAL A 132 -12.25 0.46 -3.61
C VAL A 132 -13.36 1.10 -2.79
N LEU A 133 -13.50 2.42 -2.93
CA LEU A 133 -14.60 3.19 -2.37
C LEU A 133 -15.37 3.92 -3.48
N PRO A 134 -16.70 4.12 -3.32
CA PRO A 134 -17.43 4.99 -4.22
C PRO A 134 -16.98 6.44 -4.05
N VAL A 135 -16.98 7.19 -5.16
CA VAL A 135 -16.75 8.64 -5.14
C VAL A 135 -18.01 9.33 -4.61
N THR A 136 -17.89 10.09 -3.54
CA THR A 136 -19.02 10.84 -2.92
C THR A 136 -19.14 12.25 -3.45
N ASP A 137 -18.02 12.90 -3.77
CA ASP A 137 -17.99 14.27 -4.28
C ASP A 137 -18.29 14.34 -5.78
N SER A 138 -18.70 15.52 -6.25
CA SER A 138 -18.78 15.79 -7.68
C SER A 138 -17.36 15.92 -8.26
N ILE A 139 -17.10 15.20 -9.34
CA ILE A 139 -15.80 15.22 -10.04
C ILE A 139 -15.92 15.78 -11.43
N ARG A 140 -14.83 16.33 -11.92
CA ARG A 140 -14.73 16.85 -13.30
C ARG A 140 -13.50 16.25 -13.99
N TYR A 141 -13.69 15.84 -15.21
CA TYR A 141 -12.55 15.55 -16.09
C TYR A 141 -11.95 16.88 -16.57
N ILE A 142 -10.64 16.99 -16.53
CA ILE A 142 -9.89 18.15 -17.07
C ILE A 142 -9.10 17.65 -18.29
N ASP A 143 -9.31 18.28 -19.42
CA ASP A 143 -8.58 17.94 -20.65
C ASP A 143 -7.19 18.59 -20.71
N ALA A 144 -6.46 18.34 -21.81
CA ALA A 144 -5.11 18.86 -22.00
C ALA A 144 -5.04 20.40 -22.12
N TYR A 145 -6.16 21.05 -22.37
CA TYR A 145 -6.25 22.53 -22.47
C TYR A 145 -6.68 23.19 -21.16
N GLY A 146 -7.00 22.39 -20.14
CA GLY A 146 -7.47 22.86 -18.84
C GLY A 146 -8.99 23.03 -18.77
N ASP A 147 -9.72 22.70 -19.83
CA ASP A 147 -11.17 22.75 -19.84
C ASP A 147 -11.76 21.55 -19.07
N GLY A 148 -12.75 21.86 -18.23
CA GLY A 148 -13.36 20.86 -17.37
C GLY A 148 -14.77 20.49 -17.78
N LYS A 149 -15.09 19.18 -17.86
CA LYS A 149 -16.45 18.69 -18.04
C LYS A 149 -16.90 17.80 -16.89
N ASN A 150 -18.20 17.85 -16.58
CA ASN A 150 -18.80 16.95 -15.62
C ASN A 150 -18.70 15.49 -16.08
N VAL A 151 -18.47 14.58 -15.14
CA VAL A 151 -18.51 13.14 -15.38
C VAL A 151 -19.45 12.47 -14.39
N GLN A 152 -19.96 11.31 -14.76
CA GLN A 152 -20.82 10.53 -13.89
C GLN A 152 -19.97 9.86 -12.83
N ARG A 153 -20.00 10.37 -11.58
CA ARG A 153 -19.18 9.83 -10.47
C ARG A 153 -19.41 8.34 -10.17
N ALA A 154 -20.60 7.82 -10.53
CA ALA A 154 -20.92 6.40 -10.36
C ALA A 154 -19.99 5.45 -11.13
N ASP A 155 -19.35 5.93 -12.21
CA ASP A 155 -18.42 5.18 -13.06
C ASP A 155 -16.99 5.14 -12.47
N TYR A 156 -16.74 5.84 -11.35
CA TYR A 156 -15.41 5.99 -10.76
C TYR A 156 -15.36 5.39 -9.36
N ARG A 157 -14.17 4.92 -9.00
CA ARG A 157 -13.85 4.41 -7.66
C ARG A 157 -12.56 5.04 -7.16
N ILE A 158 -12.48 5.22 -5.84
CA ILE A 158 -11.23 5.57 -5.15
C ILE A 158 -10.55 4.26 -4.80
N VAL A 159 -9.35 4.05 -5.31
CA VAL A 159 -8.56 2.84 -5.07
C VAL A 159 -7.78 2.98 -3.77
N GLN A 160 -7.76 1.91 -2.99
CA GLN A 160 -6.97 1.80 -1.77
C GLN A 160 -5.95 0.65 -1.89
N THR A 161 -5.27 0.35 -0.81
CA THR A 161 -4.42 -0.82 -0.62
C THR A 161 -4.82 -1.53 0.70
N PRO A 162 -4.53 -2.85 0.86
CA PRO A 162 -3.64 -3.68 0.06
C PRO A 162 -4.23 -4.04 -1.30
N GLN A 163 -3.39 -4.09 -2.33
CA GLN A 163 -3.71 -4.69 -3.62
C GLN A 163 -3.10 -6.08 -3.62
N VAL A 164 -3.93 -7.12 -3.75
CA VAL A 164 -3.53 -8.51 -3.54
C VAL A 164 -3.59 -9.29 -4.84
N PHE A 165 -2.57 -10.08 -5.09
CA PHE A 165 -2.40 -10.82 -6.34
C PHE A 165 -1.80 -12.20 -6.09
N ASP A 166 -1.99 -13.10 -7.04
CA ASP A 166 -1.19 -14.30 -7.16
C ASP A 166 0.29 -13.92 -7.35
N ILE A 167 1.21 -14.61 -6.64
CA ILE A 167 2.65 -14.27 -6.67
C ILE A 167 3.21 -14.38 -8.08
N SER A 168 2.87 -15.44 -8.81
CA SER A 168 3.42 -15.69 -10.15
C SER A 168 2.91 -14.66 -11.16
N LEU A 169 1.62 -14.29 -11.06
CA LEU A 169 1.02 -13.24 -11.87
C LEU A 169 1.70 -11.89 -11.62
N LEU A 170 1.89 -11.50 -10.35
CA LEU A 170 2.47 -10.21 -10.02
C LEU A 170 3.95 -10.13 -10.42
N LYS A 171 4.74 -11.19 -10.20
CA LYS A 171 6.14 -11.27 -10.68
C LYS A 171 6.23 -11.11 -12.19
N ARG A 172 5.35 -11.77 -12.95
CA ARG A 172 5.25 -11.63 -14.40
C ARG A 172 4.86 -10.20 -14.80
N ALA A 173 3.92 -9.57 -14.09
CA ALA A 173 3.53 -8.19 -14.35
C ALA A 173 4.69 -7.21 -14.11
N TYR A 174 5.45 -7.39 -13.04
CA TYR A 174 6.62 -6.56 -12.72
C TYR A 174 7.88 -6.88 -13.55
N SER A 175 7.86 -7.92 -14.39
CA SER A 175 8.91 -8.15 -15.38
C SER A 175 8.80 -7.20 -16.59
N GLN A 176 7.66 -6.55 -16.80
CA GLN A 176 7.45 -5.54 -17.83
C GLN A 176 8.36 -4.32 -17.60
N PRO A 177 8.77 -3.62 -18.69
CA PRO A 177 9.41 -2.31 -18.56
C PRO A 177 8.47 -1.32 -17.85
N TYR A 178 9.03 -0.47 -16.97
CA TYR A 178 8.26 0.59 -16.33
C TYR A 178 7.59 1.51 -17.35
N GLN A 179 6.35 1.86 -17.09
CA GLN A 179 5.57 2.82 -17.87
C GLN A 179 5.05 3.95 -16.96
N PRO A 180 5.05 5.23 -17.41
CA PRO A 180 4.59 6.36 -16.58
C PRO A 180 3.12 6.27 -16.13
N HIS A 181 2.30 5.49 -16.81
CA HIS A 181 0.90 5.26 -16.46
C HIS A 181 0.70 4.17 -15.39
N PHE A 182 1.75 3.49 -14.95
CA PHE A 182 1.70 2.58 -13.82
C PHE A 182 1.59 3.37 -12.51
N THR A 183 0.37 3.71 -12.13
CA THR A 183 0.08 4.53 -10.95
C THR A 183 -0.03 3.73 -9.67
N ASP A 184 -0.36 2.44 -9.80
CA ASP A 184 -0.50 1.46 -8.71
C ASP A 184 -0.18 0.04 -9.22
N ASP A 185 -0.33 -0.97 -8.37
CA ASP A 185 0.03 -2.35 -8.70
C ASP A 185 -1.02 -3.00 -9.63
N ALA A 186 -2.28 -2.59 -9.49
CA ALA A 186 -3.36 -3.04 -10.38
C ALA A 186 -3.08 -2.63 -11.83
N SER A 187 -2.67 -1.39 -12.08
CA SER A 187 -2.36 -0.91 -13.43
C SER A 187 -1.21 -1.68 -14.11
N VAL A 188 -0.27 -2.22 -13.32
CA VAL A 188 0.81 -3.08 -13.84
C VAL A 188 0.27 -4.44 -14.29
N VAL A 189 -0.68 -5.00 -13.54
CA VAL A 189 -1.33 -6.29 -13.87
C VAL A 189 -2.30 -6.12 -15.04
N GLU A 190 -3.09 -5.05 -15.07
CA GLU A 190 -4.00 -4.73 -16.17
C GLU A 190 -3.28 -4.53 -17.51
N ALA A 191 -2.04 -4.06 -17.50
CA ALA A 191 -1.20 -3.94 -18.70
C ALA A 191 -0.86 -5.28 -19.35
N LEU A 192 -1.01 -6.41 -18.63
CA LEU A 192 -0.95 -7.77 -19.18
C LEU A 192 -2.27 -8.23 -19.80
N GLY A 193 -3.32 -7.41 -19.75
CA GLY A 193 -4.68 -7.79 -20.15
C GLY A 193 -5.42 -8.64 -19.11
N CYS A 194 -4.93 -8.69 -17.86
CA CYS A 194 -5.56 -9.42 -16.77
C CYS A 194 -6.65 -8.57 -16.10
N HIS A 195 -7.74 -9.25 -15.69
CA HIS A 195 -8.79 -8.61 -14.89
C HIS A 195 -8.33 -8.42 -13.44
N VAL A 196 -8.79 -7.33 -12.83
CA VAL A 196 -8.57 -7.05 -11.40
C VAL A 196 -9.93 -6.87 -10.73
N SER A 197 -10.24 -7.75 -9.78
CA SER A 197 -11.49 -7.72 -9.03
C SER A 197 -11.50 -6.60 -8.01
N MET A 198 -12.67 -6.02 -7.78
CA MET A 198 -12.87 -4.94 -6.81
C MET A 198 -13.65 -5.45 -5.60
N VAL A 199 -13.12 -5.18 -4.39
CA VAL A 199 -13.81 -5.42 -3.12
C VAL A 199 -14.12 -4.10 -2.43
N GLU A 200 -15.07 -4.10 -1.50
CA GLU A 200 -15.38 -2.90 -0.72
C GLU A 200 -14.25 -2.56 0.25
N GLY A 201 -13.70 -1.35 0.18
CA GLY A 201 -12.71 -0.80 1.11
C GLY A 201 -13.34 -0.26 2.39
N ASN A 202 -12.54 0.35 3.28
CA ASN A 202 -13.05 1.08 4.44
C ASN A 202 -12.62 2.55 4.42
N ARG A 203 -13.50 3.44 4.86
CA ARG A 203 -13.30 4.90 4.78
C ARG A 203 -12.14 5.37 5.64
N GLU A 204 -11.89 4.70 6.75
CA GLU A 204 -10.79 4.99 7.69
C GLU A 204 -9.42 4.67 7.08
N ASN A 205 -9.36 3.83 6.05
CA ASN A 205 -8.11 3.45 5.37
C ASN A 205 -7.57 4.60 4.50
N ILE A 206 -7.46 5.78 5.10
CA ILE A 206 -6.92 6.98 4.46
C ILE A 206 -5.40 6.86 4.28
N LYS A 207 -4.89 7.49 3.22
CA LYS A 207 -3.45 7.64 2.99
C LYS A 207 -2.98 8.92 3.66
N LEU A 208 -2.13 8.81 4.68
CA LEU A 208 -1.60 9.97 5.39
C LEU A 208 -0.60 10.72 4.49
N THR A 209 -1.02 11.87 3.98
CA THR A 209 -0.26 12.67 3.01
C THR A 209 -0.13 14.12 3.38
N THR A 210 -0.96 14.62 4.27
CA THR A 210 -1.02 16.00 4.72
C THR A 210 -1.04 16.10 6.25
N PRO A 211 -0.70 17.27 6.84
CA PRO A 211 -0.85 17.49 8.29
C PRO A 211 -2.30 17.34 8.77
N PHE A 212 -3.29 17.57 7.90
CA PHE A 212 -4.70 17.35 8.24
C PHE A 212 -4.99 15.86 8.45
N ASP A 213 -4.41 14.99 7.61
CA ASP A 213 -4.60 13.53 7.74
C ASP A 213 -4.06 13.01 9.08
N LEU A 214 -2.97 13.61 9.60
CA LEU A 214 -2.45 13.24 10.92
C LEU A 214 -3.44 13.57 12.05
N LYS A 215 -4.13 14.71 11.98
CA LYS A 215 -5.16 15.05 12.96
C LYS A 215 -6.34 14.07 12.90
N VAL A 216 -6.73 13.67 11.68
CA VAL A 216 -7.76 12.63 11.50
C VAL A 216 -7.27 11.30 12.08
N ALA A 217 -6.00 10.94 11.84
CA ALA A 217 -5.39 9.72 12.36
C ALA A 217 -5.41 9.66 13.90
N GLU A 218 -5.11 10.77 14.58
CA GLU A 218 -5.18 10.84 16.06
C GLU A 218 -6.61 10.60 16.59
N ILE A 219 -7.62 11.06 15.85
CA ILE A 219 -9.04 10.82 16.22
C ILE A 219 -9.41 9.35 16.01
N LEU A 220 -8.92 8.72 14.92
CA LEU A 220 -9.22 7.32 14.62
C LEU A 220 -8.55 6.32 15.59
N LEU A 221 -7.57 6.77 16.38
CA LEU A 221 -6.91 5.95 17.40
C LEU A 221 -7.61 5.98 18.77
N GLN A 222 -8.59 6.87 18.98
CA GLN A 222 -9.36 6.99 20.23
C GLN A 222 -10.49 5.97 20.28
#